data_c5ba6af550eca2ba710680ec97ced008
#
_entry.id   c5ba6af550eca2ba710680ec97ced008
#
_cell.length_a   1.000
_cell.length_b   1.000
_cell.length_c   1.000
_cell.angle_alpha   90.00
_cell.angle_beta   90.00
_cell.angle_gamma   90.00
#
_symmetry.space_group_name_H-M   'P 1'
#
loop_
_entity.id
_entity.type
_entity.pdbx_description
1 polymer ?
#
loop_
_entity_poly.entity_id
_entity_poly.type
_entity_poly.pdbx_seq_one_letter_code
_entity_poly.pdbx_strand_id
1 'polypeptide(L)'
;CYKLAQVNGYHYVVDVDIKGFFDHVNHGKLLKRFGVWEYATKAAVRHKQNVESTCLGKRTVPQEGTPQGGVLSPLLANIVLNELDWWIHSQWAGIPIHNPSPSEIWRTGPDGMLYRPGGNTKLQRCNLKHVYIVRYADDFKVFCRNYNAAKRLKIAVERWLLERLHLETSPEKSKITNLEESYSEFLGIKFKLIPKGQKWAIKSHMTDKAIKNQQKALKSLMVQACHDYGNPSVQHIFVNRYNQA
;
A
#
# COMPACT_ATOMS: atom_id res chain seq x y z
N CYS A 1 7.57 -6.44 -0.03
CA CYS A 1 8.45 -5.98 1.07
C CYS A 1 9.66 -6.88 1.27
N TYR A 2 9.49 -8.19 1.48
CA TYR A 2 10.57 -9.12 1.88
C TYR A 2 11.71 -9.20 0.87
N LYS A 3 11.40 -9.40 -0.43
CA LYS A 3 12.42 -9.46 -1.47
C LYS A 3 13.23 -8.16 -1.56
N LEU A 4 12.61 -7.00 -1.41
CA LEU A 4 13.28 -5.71 -1.45
C LEU A 4 14.28 -5.56 -0.30
N ALA A 5 13.86 -5.87 0.92
CA ALA A 5 14.72 -5.74 2.09
C ALA A 5 15.82 -6.81 2.13
N GLN A 6 15.46 -8.09 1.99
CA GLN A 6 16.39 -9.20 2.18
C GLN A 6 17.38 -9.39 1.03
N VAL A 7 16.91 -9.30 -0.22
CA VAL A 7 17.72 -9.63 -1.40
C VAL A 7 18.34 -8.40 -2.02
N ASN A 8 17.58 -7.31 -2.11
CA ASN A 8 17.98 -6.12 -2.86
C ASN A 8 18.67 -5.05 -2.00
N GLY A 9 18.79 -5.24 -0.67
CA GLY A 9 19.51 -4.35 0.23
C GLY A 9 18.81 -3.02 0.50
N TYR A 10 17.48 -2.97 0.46
CA TYR A 10 16.69 -1.78 0.80
C TYR A 10 16.32 -1.82 2.28
N HIS A 11 17.23 -1.38 3.14
CA HIS A 11 17.12 -1.52 4.59
C HIS A 11 16.37 -0.36 5.25
N TYR A 12 16.19 0.75 4.55
CA TYR A 12 15.43 1.89 5.06
C TYR A 12 14.03 1.92 4.46
N VAL A 13 13.03 2.03 5.32
CA VAL A 13 11.62 2.11 4.96
C VAL A 13 11.08 3.45 5.38
N VAL A 14 10.46 4.17 4.46
CA VAL A 14 9.70 5.38 4.74
C VAL A 14 8.24 4.96 4.84
N ASP A 15 7.70 5.06 6.03
CA ASP A 15 6.27 4.90 6.32
C ASP A 15 5.61 6.27 6.17
N VAL A 16 4.58 6.38 5.34
CA VAL A 16 3.82 7.62 5.15
C VAL A 16 2.35 7.31 5.38
N ASP A 17 1.76 7.98 6.36
CA ASP A 17 0.35 7.87 6.69
C ASP A 17 -0.38 9.13 6.21
N ILE A 18 -1.40 8.96 5.39
CA ILE A 18 -2.23 10.06 4.88
C ILE A 18 -3.34 10.33 5.89
N LYS A 19 -3.44 11.57 6.36
CA LYS A 19 -4.43 11.97 7.34
C LYS A 19 -5.83 11.95 6.74
N GLY A 20 -6.71 11.09 7.29
CA GLY A 20 -8.11 11.05 6.87
C GLY A 20 -8.29 10.89 5.35
N PHE A 21 -7.53 10.00 4.72
CA PHE A 21 -7.50 9.86 3.26
C PHE A 21 -8.88 9.84 2.62
N PHE A 22 -9.78 8.98 3.13
CA PHE A 22 -11.12 8.82 2.57
C PHE A 22 -12.00 10.05 2.73
N ASP A 23 -11.72 10.90 3.73
CA ASP A 23 -12.48 12.11 4.00
C ASP A 23 -12.03 13.30 3.13
N HIS A 24 -10.80 13.25 2.58
CA HIS A 24 -10.16 14.34 1.84
C HIS A 24 -9.95 14.06 0.34
N VAL A 25 -10.52 12.97 -0.19
CA VAL A 25 -10.44 12.70 -1.63
C VAL A 25 -11.23 13.77 -2.41
N ASN A 26 -10.52 14.60 -3.17
CA ASN A 26 -11.12 15.68 -3.96
C ASN A 26 -11.87 15.13 -5.17
N HIS A 27 -13.19 15.35 -5.24
CA HIS A 27 -14.05 14.85 -6.30
C HIS A 27 -13.71 15.44 -7.67
N GLY A 28 -13.30 16.72 -7.73
CA GLY A 28 -12.92 17.35 -8.98
C GLY A 28 -11.70 16.71 -9.62
N LYS A 29 -10.70 16.34 -8.81
CA LYS A 29 -9.52 15.60 -9.27
C LYS A 29 -9.85 14.18 -9.66
N LEU A 30 -10.70 13.52 -8.88
CA LEU A 30 -11.18 12.18 -9.16
C LEU A 30 -11.92 12.15 -10.51
N LEU A 31 -12.86 13.07 -10.74
CA LEU A 31 -13.63 13.17 -11.98
C LEU A 31 -12.76 13.48 -13.20
N LYS A 32 -11.74 14.35 -13.07
CA LYS A 32 -10.77 14.58 -14.15
C LYS A 32 -10.01 13.31 -14.54
N ARG A 33 -9.74 12.42 -13.59
CA ARG A 33 -9.11 11.12 -13.84
C ARG A 33 -10.05 10.14 -14.52
N PHE A 34 -11.33 10.14 -14.13
CA PHE A 34 -12.37 9.36 -14.79
C PHE A 34 -12.68 9.85 -16.21
N GLY A 35 -12.56 11.14 -16.48
CA GLY A 35 -12.84 11.73 -17.81
C GLY A 35 -11.96 11.20 -18.95
N VAL A 36 -10.86 10.52 -18.62
CA VAL A 36 -10.04 9.77 -19.59
C VAL A 36 -10.70 8.43 -19.97
N TRP A 37 -11.70 7.97 -19.20
CA TRP A 37 -12.39 6.69 -19.41
C TRP A 37 -13.90 6.93 -19.48
N GLU A 38 -14.44 7.00 -20.67
CA GLU A 38 -15.87 7.33 -20.95
C GLU A 38 -16.89 6.46 -20.17
N TYR A 39 -16.53 5.22 -19.88
CA TYR A 39 -17.33 4.30 -19.05
C TYR A 39 -17.32 4.65 -17.56
N ALA A 40 -16.25 5.21 -17.06
CA ALA A 40 -16.10 5.59 -15.66
C ALA A 40 -16.91 6.85 -15.32
N THR A 41 -17.16 7.73 -16.29
CA THR A 41 -17.96 8.95 -16.08
C THR A 41 -19.41 8.63 -15.69
N LYS A 42 -20.01 7.60 -16.29
CA LYS A 42 -21.36 7.15 -15.95
C LYS A 42 -21.43 6.54 -14.53
N ALA A 43 -20.39 5.79 -14.12
CA ALA A 43 -20.28 5.25 -12.76
C ALA A 43 -20.01 6.34 -11.74
N ALA A 44 -19.18 7.35 -12.06
CA ALA A 44 -18.89 8.49 -11.20
C ALA A 44 -20.11 9.41 -10.99
N VAL A 45 -20.93 9.61 -12.04
CA VAL A 45 -22.21 10.35 -11.94
C VAL A 45 -23.20 9.60 -11.06
N ARG A 46 -23.32 8.28 -11.20
CA ARG A 46 -24.13 7.44 -10.27
C ARG A 46 -23.59 7.48 -8.85
N HIS A 47 -22.26 7.50 -8.68
CA HIS A 47 -21.66 7.63 -7.35
C HIS A 47 -21.93 9.00 -6.72
N LYS A 48 -21.89 10.07 -7.52
CA LYS A 48 -22.27 11.43 -7.05
C LYS A 48 -23.72 11.47 -6.55
N GLN A 49 -24.61 10.72 -7.19
CA GLN A 49 -26.01 10.58 -6.75
C GLN A 49 -26.14 9.72 -5.48
N ASN A 50 -25.24 8.73 -5.26
CA ASN A 50 -25.26 7.86 -4.08
C ASN A 50 -24.50 8.43 -2.87
N VAL A 51 -23.64 9.43 -3.06
CA VAL A 51 -22.91 10.14 -1.98
C VAL A 51 -23.76 11.29 -1.40
N GLU A 52 -25.00 11.44 -1.83
CA GLU A 52 -25.96 12.30 -1.16
C GLU A 52 -26.20 11.79 0.27
N SER A 53 -25.37 12.24 1.21
CA SER A 53 -25.56 11.92 2.62
C SER A 53 -26.71 12.72 3.18
N THR A 54 -27.71 12.03 3.71
CA THR A 54 -28.83 12.64 4.44
C THR A 54 -28.37 12.92 5.87
N CYS A 55 -27.70 14.06 6.11
CA CYS A 55 -27.53 14.55 7.46
C CYS A 55 -28.67 15.52 7.76
N LEU A 56 -29.47 15.20 8.77
CA LEU A 56 -30.57 16.07 9.27
C LEU A 56 -31.62 16.50 8.23
N GLY A 57 -31.96 15.61 7.30
CA GLY A 57 -33.04 15.86 6.32
C GLY A 57 -32.70 16.85 5.20
N LYS A 58 -31.48 17.36 5.12
CA LYS A 58 -30.99 18.18 4.00
C LYS A 58 -30.05 17.36 3.13
N ARG A 59 -30.34 17.26 1.82
CA ARG A 59 -29.42 16.70 0.83
C ARG A 59 -28.29 17.67 0.62
N THR A 60 -27.10 17.30 1.07
CA THR A 60 -25.83 18.01 0.77
C THR A 60 -24.99 17.18 -0.15
N VAL A 61 -24.46 17.79 -1.20
CA VAL A 61 -23.50 17.15 -2.10
C VAL A 61 -22.10 17.50 -1.62
N PRO A 62 -21.39 16.58 -0.95
CA PRO A 62 -20.03 16.86 -0.51
C PRO A 62 -19.11 17.04 -1.75
N GLN A 63 -18.17 17.97 -1.67
CA GLN A 63 -17.17 18.18 -2.71
C GLN A 63 -15.91 17.34 -2.52
N GLU A 64 -15.76 16.79 -1.33
CA GLU A 64 -14.62 15.96 -0.91
C GLU A 64 -15.11 14.75 -0.14
N GLY A 65 -14.27 13.74 -0.10
CA GLY A 65 -14.47 12.52 0.65
C GLY A 65 -15.18 11.40 -0.09
N THR A 66 -14.96 10.19 0.39
CA THR A 66 -15.65 8.96 -0.05
C THR A 66 -16.22 8.26 1.16
N PRO A 67 -17.43 7.66 1.09
CA PRO A 67 -18.02 7.03 2.25
C PRO A 67 -17.14 5.88 2.75
N GLN A 68 -16.77 5.92 4.03
CA GLN A 68 -16.01 4.83 4.66
C GLN A 68 -16.86 3.55 4.66
N GLY A 69 -16.27 2.44 4.23
CA GLY A 69 -16.98 1.16 4.12
C GLY A 69 -17.79 0.97 2.83
N GLY A 70 -17.81 1.95 1.93
CA GLY A 70 -18.42 1.80 0.62
C GLY A 70 -17.65 0.81 -0.27
N VAL A 71 -18.36 -0.02 -1.04
CA VAL A 71 -17.76 -1.04 -1.93
C VAL A 71 -16.78 -0.43 -2.94
N LEU A 72 -17.04 0.80 -3.39
CA LEU A 72 -16.22 1.51 -4.37
C LEU A 72 -15.04 2.29 -3.75
N SER A 73 -15.05 2.55 -2.45
CA SER A 73 -14.03 3.39 -1.81
C SER A 73 -12.59 2.90 -2.00
N PRO A 74 -12.27 1.58 -1.89
CA PRO A 74 -10.94 1.08 -2.19
C PRO A 74 -10.52 1.26 -3.65
N LEU A 75 -11.47 1.13 -4.59
CA LEU A 75 -11.21 1.36 -6.01
C LEU A 75 -10.89 2.83 -6.28
N LEU A 76 -11.68 3.75 -5.73
CA LEU A 76 -11.48 5.19 -5.85
C LEU A 76 -10.14 5.61 -5.24
N ALA A 77 -9.78 5.07 -4.08
CA ALA A 77 -8.49 5.26 -3.45
C ALA A 77 -7.34 4.84 -4.38
N ASN A 78 -7.46 3.67 -4.99
CA ASN A 78 -6.45 3.18 -5.92
C ASN A 78 -6.31 4.07 -7.16
N ILE A 79 -7.40 4.61 -7.69
CA ILE A 79 -7.37 5.51 -8.85
C ILE A 79 -6.65 6.82 -8.49
N VAL A 80 -6.94 7.41 -7.34
CA VAL A 80 -6.31 8.66 -6.89
C VAL A 80 -4.81 8.44 -6.65
N LEU A 81 -4.44 7.41 -5.90
CA LEU A 81 -3.04 7.15 -5.54
C LEU A 81 -2.21 6.49 -6.65
N ASN A 82 -2.84 6.00 -7.73
CA ASN A 82 -2.10 5.52 -8.90
C ASN A 82 -1.18 6.61 -9.48
N GLU A 83 -1.52 7.89 -9.31
CA GLU A 83 -0.66 9.00 -9.73
C GLU A 83 0.63 9.05 -8.91
N LEU A 84 0.56 8.75 -7.61
CA LEU A 84 1.73 8.62 -6.75
C LEU A 84 2.61 7.45 -7.19
N ASP A 85 2.02 6.30 -7.51
CA ASP A 85 2.75 5.13 -7.97
C ASP A 85 3.52 5.44 -9.26
N TRP A 86 2.86 6.05 -10.25
CA TRP A 86 3.47 6.47 -11.50
C TRP A 86 4.55 7.54 -11.30
N TRP A 87 4.32 8.50 -10.40
CA TRP A 87 5.31 9.53 -10.11
C TRP A 87 6.58 8.92 -9.50
N ILE A 88 6.45 8.08 -8.46
CA ILE A 88 7.60 7.41 -7.86
C ILE A 88 8.30 6.51 -8.88
N HIS A 89 7.54 5.76 -9.68
CA HIS A 89 8.12 4.91 -10.71
C HIS A 89 8.90 5.71 -11.75
N SER A 90 8.32 6.78 -12.28
CA SER A 90 8.95 7.62 -13.30
C SER A 90 10.20 8.34 -12.82
N GLN A 91 10.24 8.74 -11.54
CA GLN A 91 11.38 9.49 -10.99
C GLN A 91 12.56 8.60 -10.59
N TRP A 92 12.30 7.36 -10.13
CA TRP A 92 13.35 6.56 -9.50
C TRP A 92 13.43 5.10 -9.95
N ALA A 93 12.35 4.49 -10.41
CA ALA A 93 12.35 3.08 -10.80
C ALA A 93 12.40 2.87 -12.31
N GLY A 94 11.74 3.73 -13.09
CA GLY A 94 11.55 3.59 -14.54
C GLY A 94 12.40 4.52 -15.39
N ILE A 95 13.50 5.08 -14.88
CA ILE A 95 14.34 6.01 -15.65
C ILE A 95 14.92 5.29 -16.86
N PRO A 96 14.62 5.75 -18.10
CA PRO A 96 15.21 5.18 -19.29
C PRO A 96 16.72 5.42 -19.29
N ILE A 97 17.48 4.37 -19.54
CA ILE A 97 18.94 4.46 -19.68
C ILE A 97 19.22 5.02 -21.06
N HIS A 98 19.74 6.25 -21.13
CA HIS A 98 20.28 6.80 -22.37
C HIS A 98 21.52 5.97 -22.77
N ASN A 99 21.56 5.47 -23.98
CA ASN A 99 22.57 4.59 -24.57
C ASN A 99 22.60 3.17 -23.95
N PRO A 100 21.68 2.29 -24.39
CA PRO A 100 21.69 0.89 -23.99
C PRO A 100 22.99 0.22 -24.48
N SER A 101 23.75 -0.39 -23.59
CA SER A 101 24.87 -1.24 -24.01
C SER A 101 24.33 -2.55 -24.60
N PRO A 102 25.16 -3.30 -25.35
CA PRO A 102 24.75 -4.59 -25.92
C PRO A 102 24.17 -5.58 -24.90
N SER A 103 24.55 -5.48 -23.63
CA SER A 103 24.00 -6.25 -22.51
C SER A 103 22.60 -5.82 -22.06
N GLU A 104 22.09 -4.71 -22.57
CA GLU A 104 20.76 -4.17 -22.26
C GLU A 104 19.72 -4.45 -23.34
N ILE A 105 20.15 -5.13 -24.42
CA ILE A 105 19.24 -5.55 -25.48
C ILE A 105 18.34 -6.66 -24.94
N TRP A 106 17.06 -6.54 -25.22
CA TRP A 106 16.08 -7.58 -24.89
C TRP A 106 16.47 -8.92 -25.53
N ARG A 107 16.48 -9.96 -24.73
CA ARG A 107 16.73 -11.35 -25.17
C ARG A 107 15.51 -12.19 -24.92
N THR A 108 15.26 -13.14 -25.80
CA THR A 108 14.21 -14.15 -25.61
C THR A 108 14.77 -15.28 -24.74
N GLY A 109 14.08 -15.57 -23.64
CA GLY A 109 14.41 -16.70 -22.78
C GLY A 109 14.02 -18.05 -23.41
N PRO A 110 14.42 -19.17 -22.81
CA PRO A 110 14.01 -20.49 -23.25
C PRO A 110 12.50 -20.74 -23.19
N ASP A 111 11.81 -19.95 -22.36
CA ASP A 111 10.35 -19.88 -22.18
C ASP A 111 9.64 -18.98 -23.20
N GLY A 112 10.37 -18.41 -24.16
CA GLY A 112 9.86 -17.47 -25.14
C GLY A 112 9.59 -16.05 -24.60
N MET A 113 9.82 -15.81 -23.31
CA MET A 113 9.62 -14.48 -22.71
C MET A 113 10.81 -13.56 -22.98
N LEU A 114 10.50 -12.29 -23.28
CA LEU A 114 11.51 -11.25 -23.43
C LEU A 114 12.02 -10.81 -22.05
N TYR A 115 13.31 -10.90 -21.84
CA TYR A 115 13.97 -10.39 -20.63
C TYR A 115 15.14 -9.47 -20.97
N ARG A 116 15.49 -8.63 -20.03
CA ARG A 116 16.59 -7.66 -20.16
C ARG A 116 17.72 -8.03 -19.23
N PRO A 117 18.75 -8.74 -19.73
CA PRO A 117 19.87 -9.12 -18.88
C PRO A 117 20.62 -7.86 -18.42
N GLY A 118 20.89 -7.76 -17.12
CA GLY A 118 21.72 -6.70 -16.56
C GLY A 118 21.07 -5.32 -16.34
N GLY A 119 19.78 -5.12 -16.66
CA GLY A 119 19.09 -3.85 -16.47
C GLY A 119 19.18 -3.31 -15.03
N ASN A 120 19.07 -4.19 -14.04
CA ASN A 120 19.24 -3.83 -12.63
C ASN A 120 20.68 -3.51 -12.22
N THR A 121 21.68 -4.05 -12.93
CA THR A 121 23.10 -3.90 -12.56
C THR A 121 23.61 -2.49 -12.87
N LYS A 122 23.13 -1.86 -13.94
CA LYS A 122 23.53 -0.48 -14.28
C LYS A 122 22.81 0.55 -13.41
N LEU A 123 21.54 0.34 -13.09
CA LEU A 123 20.86 1.15 -12.09
C LEU A 123 21.56 1.07 -10.73
N GLN A 124 22.16 -0.08 -10.38
CA GLN A 124 22.97 -0.24 -9.16
C GLN A 124 24.28 0.55 -9.20
N ARG A 125 24.84 0.80 -10.37
CA ARG A 125 26.09 1.54 -10.56
C ARG A 125 25.91 3.04 -10.76
N CYS A 126 24.69 3.49 -11.07
CA CYS A 126 24.44 4.93 -11.13
C CYS A 126 24.21 5.49 -9.73
N ASN A 127 24.62 6.76 -9.51
CA ASN A 127 24.29 7.52 -8.30
C ASN A 127 22.81 7.86 -8.19
N LEU A 128 21.96 7.29 -9.04
CA LEU A 128 20.51 7.39 -8.98
C LEU A 128 20.00 6.64 -7.76
N LYS A 129 19.14 7.28 -7.03
CA LYS A 129 18.55 6.72 -5.82
C LYS A 129 17.52 5.67 -6.22
N HIS A 130 17.82 4.40 -5.96
CA HIS A 130 16.85 3.33 -6.12
C HIS A 130 15.80 3.46 -5.03
N VAL A 131 14.55 3.50 -5.44
CA VAL A 131 13.39 3.61 -4.56
C VAL A 131 12.29 2.71 -5.09
N TYR A 132 11.65 1.95 -4.22
CA TYR A 132 10.51 1.12 -4.55
C TYR A 132 9.36 1.40 -3.62
N ILE A 133 8.18 1.61 -4.19
CA ILE A 133 6.92 1.72 -3.44
C ILE A 133 6.25 0.35 -3.32
N VAL A 134 5.71 0.07 -2.15
CA VAL A 134 4.79 -1.02 -1.90
C VAL A 134 3.56 -0.44 -1.25
N ARG A 135 2.42 -0.53 -1.91
CA ARG A 135 1.16 0.10 -1.47
C ARG A 135 0.02 -0.92 -1.40
N TYR A 136 -0.81 -0.75 -0.40
CA TYR A 136 -2.10 -1.40 -0.27
C TYR A 136 -3.13 -0.35 0.14
N ALA A 137 -4.01 0.01 -0.78
CA ALA A 137 -4.95 1.13 -0.63
C ALA A 137 -4.22 2.45 -0.27
N ASP A 138 -4.50 3.03 0.87
CA ASP A 138 -3.88 4.23 1.43
C ASP A 138 -2.63 3.96 2.28
N ASP A 139 -2.43 2.72 2.72
CA ASP A 139 -1.21 2.31 3.45
C ASP A 139 -0.09 1.99 2.46
N PHE A 140 1.00 2.74 2.51
CA PHE A 140 2.13 2.51 1.63
C PHE A 140 3.48 2.73 2.31
N LYS A 141 4.46 2.02 1.78
CA LYS A 141 5.85 2.07 2.21
C LYS A 141 6.77 2.30 1.04
N VAL A 142 7.77 3.14 1.26
CA VAL A 142 8.79 3.38 0.26
C VAL A 142 10.14 2.87 0.75
N PHE A 143 10.73 1.97 0.00
CA PHE A 143 11.98 1.30 0.33
C PHE A 143 13.18 2.03 -0.27
N CYS A 144 14.17 2.33 0.54
CA CYS A 144 15.40 3.04 0.20
C CYS A 144 16.64 2.28 0.65
N ARG A 145 17.80 2.54 0.01
CA ARG A 145 19.07 1.92 0.41
C ARG A 145 19.78 2.64 1.55
N ASN A 146 19.62 3.95 1.65
CA ASN A 146 20.31 4.73 2.67
C ASN A 146 19.39 5.76 3.33
N TYR A 147 19.74 6.17 4.55
CA TYR A 147 18.99 7.11 5.37
C TYR A 147 18.80 8.48 4.71
N ASN A 148 19.86 9.03 4.10
CA ASN A 148 19.79 10.34 3.46
C ASN A 148 18.82 10.36 2.27
N ALA A 149 18.77 9.26 1.50
CA ALA A 149 17.78 9.10 0.44
C ALA A 149 16.37 9.01 1.01
N ALA A 150 16.17 8.22 2.09
CA ALA A 150 14.88 8.09 2.76
C ALA A 150 14.37 9.43 3.30
N LYS A 151 15.25 10.24 3.93
CA LYS A 151 14.89 11.57 4.45
C LYS A 151 14.45 12.53 3.34
N ARG A 152 15.19 12.59 2.25
CA ARG A 152 14.84 13.45 1.10
C ARG A 152 13.55 12.99 0.42
N LEU A 153 13.39 11.68 0.31
CA LEU A 153 12.19 11.09 -0.29
C LEU A 153 10.95 11.35 0.55
N LYS A 154 11.04 11.22 1.88
CA LYS A 154 9.93 11.53 2.79
C LYS A 154 9.42 12.94 2.51
N ILE A 155 10.32 13.94 2.51
CA ILE A 155 9.97 15.34 2.24
C ILE A 155 9.36 15.50 0.83
N ALA A 156 9.94 14.84 -0.17
CA ALA A 156 9.43 14.93 -1.55
C ALA A 156 8.04 14.32 -1.71
N VAL A 157 7.77 13.18 -1.07
CA VAL A 157 6.45 12.52 -1.10
C VAL A 157 5.41 13.34 -0.35
N GLU A 158 5.72 13.83 0.85
CA GLU A 158 4.81 14.67 1.64
C GLU A 158 4.43 15.95 0.87
N ARG A 159 5.42 16.62 0.29
CA ARG A 159 5.21 17.81 -0.55
C ARG A 159 4.38 17.50 -1.79
N TRP A 160 4.67 16.40 -2.47
CA TRP A 160 3.95 15.99 -3.67
C TRP A 160 2.48 15.67 -3.36
N LEU A 161 2.20 14.96 -2.26
CA LEU A 161 0.84 14.65 -1.82
C LEU A 161 0.04 15.94 -1.54
N LEU A 162 0.67 16.89 -0.86
CA LEU A 162 0.05 18.17 -0.55
C LEU A 162 -0.20 19.02 -1.81
N GLU A 163 0.81 19.23 -2.64
CA GLU A 163 0.71 20.09 -3.82
C GLU A 163 -0.15 19.48 -4.93
N ARG A 164 -0.04 18.17 -5.13
CA ARG A 164 -0.67 17.51 -6.27
C ARG A 164 -2.05 16.95 -5.94
N LEU A 165 -2.21 16.34 -4.79
CA LEU A 165 -3.47 15.70 -4.39
C LEU A 165 -4.24 16.47 -3.33
N HIS A 166 -3.65 17.51 -2.70
CA HIS A 166 -4.19 18.24 -1.54
C HIS A 166 -4.44 17.30 -0.34
N LEU A 167 -3.58 16.31 -0.19
CA LEU A 167 -3.64 15.36 0.91
C LEU A 167 -2.54 15.67 1.92
N GLU A 168 -2.92 15.85 3.17
CA GLU A 168 -1.99 16.04 4.28
C GLU A 168 -1.51 14.69 4.80
N THR A 169 -0.24 14.65 5.23
CA THR A 169 0.32 13.48 5.91
C THR A 169 0.26 13.67 7.42
N SER A 170 0.20 12.56 8.16
CA SER A 170 0.26 12.54 9.61
C SER A 170 1.73 12.52 10.07
N PRO A 171 2.30 13.61 10.62
CA PRO A 171 3.71 13.65 11.02
C PRO A 171 4.03 12.63 12.12
N GLU A 172 3.07 12.38 13.01
CA GLU A 172 3.23 11.45 14.15
C GLU A 172 3.35 10.00 13.71
N LYS A 173 2.70 9.62 12.61
CA LYS A 173 2.68 8.27 12.09
C LYS A 173 3.68 8.08 10.94
N SER A 174 4.08 9.16 10.26
CA SER A 174 5.03 9.13 9.16
C SER A 174 6.46 9.10 9.68
N LYS A 175 7.16 7.97 9.51
CA LYS A 175 8.51 7.75 10.06
C LYS A 175 9.44 7.08 9.08
N ILE A 176 10.74 7.18 9.34
CA ILE A 176 11.78 6.41 8.66
C ILE A 176 12.25 5.32 9.60
N THR A 177 12.17 4.07 9.15
CA THR A 177 12.56 2.90 9.92
C THR A 177 13.79 2.26 9.29
N ASN A 178 14.86 2.06 10.08
CA ASN A 178 15.96 1.18 9.72
C ASN A 178 15.57 -0.26 10.10
N LEU A 179 15.42 -1.13 9.11
CA LEU A 179 15.01 -2.52 9.32
C LEU A 179 16.07 -3.37 10.05
N GLU A 180 17.32 -2.95 10.09
CA GLU A 180 18.37 -3.63 10.85
C GLU A 180 18.21 -3.42 12.37
N GLU A 181 17.65 -2.28 12.76
CA GLU A 181 17.52 -1.87 14.16
C GLU A 181 16.11 -2.07 14.70
N SER A 182 15.10 -1.75 13.88
CA SER A 182 13.71 -1.64 14.33
C SER A 182 12.76 -2.40 13.42
N TYR A 183 11.60 -2.77 13.98
CA TYR A 183 10.51 -3.36 13.22
C TYR A 183 9.74 -2.30 12.45
N SER A 184 9.43 -2.57 11.18
CA SER A 184 8.39 -1.89 10.42
C SER A 184 7.12 -2.74 10.40
N GLU A 185 5.96 -2.11 10.47
CA GLU A 185 4.66 -2.78 10.48
C GLU A 185 3.93 -2.53 9.17
N PHE A 186 3.41 -3.57 8.55
CA PHE A 186 2.61 -3.48 7.32
C PHE A 186 1.54 -4.57 7.28
N LEU A 187 0.30 -4.18 7.09
CA LEU A 187 -0.85 -5.09 7.01
C LEU A 187 -0.94 -6.08 8.20
N GLY A 188 -0.72 -5.59 9.41
CA GLY A 188 -0.80 -6.40 10.62
C GLY A 188 0.41 -7.30 10.87
N ILE A 189 1.47 -7.19 10.06
CA ILE A 189 2.71 -7.94 10.21
C ILE A 189 3.85 -6.99 10.55
N LYS A 190 4.62 -7.31 11.60
CA LYS A 190 5.92 -6.68 11.91
C LYS A 190 7.02 -7.44 11.20
N PHE A 191 8.00 -6.74 10.65
CA PHE A 191 9.18 -7.36 10.06
C PHE A 191 10.43 -6.52 10.30
N LYS A 192 11.55 -7.20 10.48
CA LYS A 192 12.88 -6.59 10.57
C LYS A 192 13.94 -7.50 9.96
N LEU A 193 15.11 -6.96 9.67
CA LEU A 193 16.26 -7.71 9.20
C LEU A 193 17.07 -8.23 10.39
N ILE A 194 17.52 -9.47 10.29
CA ILE A 194 18.47 -10.09 11.20
C ILE A 194 19.64 -10.65 10.39
N PRO A 195 20.87 -10.54 10.89
CA PRO A 195 22.03 -11.15 10.23
C PRO A 195 21.95 -12.68 10.33
N LYS A 196 22.19 -13.35 9.20
CA LYS A 196 22.28 -14.83 9.14
C LYS A 196 23.52 -15.23 8.33
N GLY A 197 24.65 -15.38 9.00
CA GLY A 197 25.95 -15.55 8.35
C GLY A 197 26.30 -14.30 7.53
N GLN A 198 26.63 -14.51 6.24
CA GLN A 198 26.95 -13.40 5.32
C GLN A 198 25.73 -12.78 4.62
N LYS A 199 24.52 -13.19 4.97
CA LYS A 199 23.27 -12.71 4.35
C LYS A 199 22.33 -12.14 5.39
N TRP A 200 21.36 -11.35 4.91
CA TRP A 200 20.25 -10.89 5.73
C TRP A 200 19.08 -11.85 5.63
N ALA A 201 18.39 -12.06 6.72
CA ALA A 201 17.13 -12.79 6.78
C ALA A 201 16.04 -11.91 7.38
N ILE A 202 14.79 -12.09 6.96
CA ILE A 202 13.67 -11.39 7.56
C ILE A 202 13.12 -12.21 8.72
N LYS A 203 13.01 -11.56 9.87
CA LYS A 203 12.21 -12.00 11.00
C LYS A 203 10.87 -11.28 10.95
N SER A 204 9.78 -12.04 10.86
CA SER A 204 8.42 -11.47 10.82
C SER A 204 7.50 -12.19 11.79
N HIS A 205 6.53 -11.45 12.33
CA HIS A 205 5.46 -11.97 13.18
C HIS A 205 4.25 -11.00 13.13
N MET A 206 3.12 -11.46 13.59
CA MET A 206 1.92 -10.63 13.67
C MET A 206 2.13 -9.46 14.65
N THR A 207 1.46 -8.35 14.42
CA THR A 207 1.44 -7.23 15.36
C THR A 207 0.66 -7.62 16.62
N ASP A 208 1.01 -7.02 17.77
CA ASP A 208 0.33 -7.31 19.05
C ASP A 208 -1.17 -6.98 18.96
N LYS A 209 -1.52 -5.95 18.16
CA LYS A 209 -2.91 -5.60 17.88
C LYS A 209 -3.63 -6.69 17.10
N ALA A 210 -2.98 -7.27 16.08
CA ALA A 210 -3.55 -8.37 15.30
C ALA A 210 -3.74 -9.62 16.16
N ILE A 211 -2.75 -9.96 17.00
CA ILE A 211 -2.86 -11.08 17.94
C ILE A 211 -4.03 -10.87 18.91
N LYS A 212 -4.12 -9.68 19.53
CA LYS A 212 -5.23 -9.37 20.46
C LYS A 212 -6.61 -9.44 19.78
N ASN A 213 -6.71 -8.96 18.52
CA ASN A 213 -7.95 -9.04 17.76
C ASN A 213 -8.35 -10.49 17.47
N GLN A 214 -7.38 -11.34 17.08
CA GLN A 214 -7.62 -12.77 16.88
C GLN A 214 -8.03 -13.48 18.18
N GLN A 215 -7.36 -13.19 19.29
CA GLN A 215 -7.72 -13.73 20.59
C GLN A 215 -9.14 -13.31 21.00
N LYS A 216 -9.53 -12.05 20.74
CA LYS A 216 -10.88 -11.56 21.03
C LYS A 216 -11.93 -12.27 20.16
N ALA A 217 -11.64 -12.44 18.86
CA ALA A 217 -12.52 -13.16 17.94
C ALA A 217 -12.69 -14.63 18.37
N LEU A 218 -11.60 -15.32 18.71
CA LEU A 218 -11.64 -16.69 19.24
C LEU A 218 -12.48 -16.80 20.51
N LYS A 219 -12.27 -15.89 21.47
CA LYS A 219 -13.08 -15.89 22.70
C LYS A 219 -14.57 -15.71 22.42
N SER A 220 -14.95 -14.79 21.51
CA SER A 220 -16.36 -14.60 21.14
C SER A 220 -16.96 -15.85 20.49
N LEU A 221 -16.20 -16.51 19.61
CA LEU A 221 -16.62 -17.75 18.99
C LEU A 221 -16.78 -18.89 20.01
N MET A 222 -15.85 -19.01 20.98
CA MET A 222 -15.94 -20.00 22.04
C MET A 222 -17.17 -19.78 22.94
N VAL A 223 -17.44 -18.52 23.32
CA VAL A 223 -18.62 -18.16 24.12
C VAL A 223 -19.90 -18.53 23.35
N GLN A 224 -19.97 -18.20 22.05
CA GLN A 224 -21.11 -18.56 21.21
C GLN A 224 -21.26 -20.07 21.10
N ALA A 225 -20.19 -20.83 20.92
CA ALA A 225 -20.23 -22.29 20.88
C ALA A 225 -20.73 -22.89 22.20
N CYS A 226 -20.29 -22.36 23.36
CA CYS A 226 -20.79 -22.82 24.67
C CYS A 226 -22.28 -22.52 24.86
N HIS A 227 -22.74 -21.36 24.38
CA HIS A 227 -24.18 -21.00 24.45
C HIS A 227 -25.04 -21.92 23.58
N ASP A 228 -24.52 -22.26 22.40
CA ASP A 228 -25.22 -23.08 21.40
C ASP A 228 -24.97 -24.60 21.58
N TYR A 229 -24.31 -24.99 22.69
CA TYR A 229 -23.98 -26.37 23.03
C TYR A 229 -25.28 -27.17 23.28
N GLY A 230 -25.49 -28.19 22.45
CA GLY A 230 -26.69 -29.02 22.47
C GLY A 230 -27.50 -28.97 21.18
N ASN A 231 -27.24 -28.05 20.27
CA ASN A 231 -27.88 -28.01 18.96
C ASN A 231 -26.96 -28.59 17.87
N PRO A 232 -27.21 -29.80 17.30
CA PRO A 232 -26.32 -30.46 16.33
C PRO A 232 -26.10 -29.66 15.06
N SER A 233 -27.07 -28.85 14.64
CA SER A 233 -26.98 -27.99 13.46
C SER A 233 -25.99 -26.87 13.63
N VAL A 234 -25.76 -26.40 14.87
CA VAL A 234 -24.86 -25.29 15.19
C VAL A 234 -23.42 -25.75 15.28
N GLN A 235 -23.16 -26.98 15.69
CA GLN A 235 -21.83 -27.56 15.72
C GLN A 235 -21.19 -27.57 14.33
N HIS A 236 -21.95 -27.89 13.30
CA HIS A 236 -21.46 -27.89 11.92
C HIS A 236 -21.14 -26.48 11.40
N ILE A 237 -21.95 -25.48 11.77
CA ILE A 237 -21.72 -24.08 11.42
C ILE A 237 -20.46 -23.54 12.14
N PHE A 238 -20.25 -23.94 13.40
CA PHE A 238 -19.08 -23.53 14.18
C PHE A 238 -17.77 -24.04 13.57
N VAL A 239 -17.71 -25.33 13.22
CA VAL A 239 -16.54 -25.93 12.56
C VAL A 239 -16.25 -25.24 11.23
N ASN A 240 -17.26 -24.93 10.44
CA ASN A 240 -17.09 -24.24 9.17
C ASN A 240 -16.58 -22.79 9.36
N ARG A 241 -17.07 -22.05 10.35
CA ARG A 241 -16.60 -20.69 10.65
C ARG A 241 -15.19 -20.68 11.24
N TYR A 242 -14.84 -21.69 12.05
CA TYR A 242 -13.48 -21.83 12.57
C TYR A 242 -12.45 -22.09 11.47
N ASN A 243 -12.83 -22.90 10.47
CA ASN A 243 -11.96 -23.21 9.33
C ASN A 243 -11.83 -22.06 8.31
N GLN A 244 -12.69 -21.04 8.39
CA GLN A 244 -12.66 -19.84 7.53
C GLN A 244 -12.01 -18.63 8.20
N ALA A 245 -11.72 -18.68 9.49
CA ALA A 245 -11.05 -17.62 10.26
C ALA A 245 -9.55 -17.85 10.38
#